data_8bc5199598880c086a0bcc98ccd9f2a2
#
_entry.id   8bc5199598880c086a0bcc98ccd9f2a2
#
_cell.length_a   1.000
_cell.length_b   1.000
_cell.length_c   1.000
_cell.angle_alpha   90.00
_cell.angle_beta   90.00
_cell.angle_gamma   90.00
#
_symmetry.space_group_name_H-M   'P 1'
#
loop_
_entity.id
_entity.type
_entity.pdbx_description
1 polymer ?
#
loop_
_entity_poly.entity_id
_entity_poly.type
_entity_poly.pdbx_seq_one_letter_code
_entity_poly.pdbx_strand_id
1 'polypeptide(L)'
;MYLLIVFLPLLGSSVAGFFGRFLGSEGTAIMTTTCVSFSSILSFLAFYEVALGASACYLRIAPWISSEMFDASWGFFGDREGGWPARHTYIHTVPGRRWTHFWIREGKKGPKHGRCRTLEWQRKARPYFFCQACSYIRFPQKIKLVSRVMGNLPARLTIVMLIVVTFISSLVHLYSISYMSEDPHSPRFMCYLSIFTFFMLMLVTGDNFLQLFLGWEGVGLASYLLIHFWFTRLQADKAAIKAMLVNRVGDFGLALGIFGCFTLFQTVDFSTIFACASAPRNEWIFCNMRLNAITLICILLFIGAVGKSAQIGLHTWLPDAMEGPTPVSALIHAATMVTAGVFMIARCSPLFEYSPTALIVITFVGAMTSFLAATTGILQNDLKRVIAYSTCSQLGYMIFSCGISNYSVSVFHLMNHAFFKALLFLSAGSVIHAMSNEQDMRKMGGLASSFPLTYAMMLMGSLSLIGFPFLTGFYSKDVILELAYTKYTISGNFAFWLGSVSVLFTSYYSFRLLFLTFLVPTNSFGRDRLRCHDAPIPMAIPLILLALGSLFVGYLAKV
;
A
#
# COMPACT_ATOMS: atom_id res chain seq x y z
N MET A 1 -22.35 6.06 -1.39
CA MET A 1 -21.58 4.97 -2.01
C MET A 1 -20.19 4.82 -1.36
N TYR A 2 -19.34 5.81 -1.32
CA TYR A 2 -17.95 5.73 -0.80
C TYR A 2 -17.84 5.31 0.67
N LEU A 3 -18.72 5.84 1.54
CA LEU A 3 -18.78 5.42 2.95
C LEU A 3 -19.11 3.94 3.10
N LEU A 4 -20.02 3.42 2.29
CA LEU A 4 -20.39 2.01 2.33
C LEU A 4 -19.22 1.10 1.97
N ILE A 5 -18.34 1.50 1.02
CA ILE A 5 -17.16 0.71 0.66
C ILE A 5 -16.31 0.43 1.90
N VAL A 6 -16.12 1.43 2.76
CA VAL A 6 -15.26 1.32 3.95
C VAL A 6 -15.99 0.64 5.10
N PHE A 7 -17.25 0.98 5.38
CA PHE A 7 -17.97 0.51 6.56
C PHE A 7 -18.63 -0.87 6.42
N LEU A 8 -18.85 -1.36 5.21
CA LEU A 8 -19.40 -2.71 5.00
C LEU A 8 -18.53 -3.83 5.60
N PRO A 9 -17.20 -3.86 5.41
CA PRO A 9 -16.35 -4.84 6.08
C PRO A 9 -16.40 -4.74 7.61
N LEU A 10 -16.53 -3.53 8.16
CA LEU A 10 -16.71 -3.33 9.60
C LEU A 10 -18.03 -3.92 10.08
N LEU A 11 -19.12 -3.70 9.35
CA LEU A 11 -20.42 -4.29 9.65
C LEU A 11 -20.34 -5.82 9.62
N GLY A 12 -19.71 -6.40 8.60
CA GLY A 12 -19.48 -7.83 8.52
C GLY A 12 -18.67 -8.37 9.70
N SER A 13 -17.61 -7.67 10.12
CA SER A 13 -16.78 -8.07 11.27
C SER A 13 -17.53 -7.96 12.58
N SER A 14 -18.31 -6.90 12.80
CA SER A 14 -19.09 -6.71 14.03
C SER A 14 -20.18 -7.77 14.18
N VAL A 15 -20.88 -8.09 13.10
CA VAL A 15 -21.89 -9.17 13.08
C VAL A 15 -21.24 -10.53 13.37
N ALA A 16 -20.11 -10.84 12.74
CA ALA A 16 -19.40 -12.09 12.99
C ALA A 16 -18.83 -12.18 14.42
N GLY A 17 -18.35 -11.05 14.98
CA GLY A 17 -17.79 -11.00 16.33
C GLY A 17 -18.82 -11.13 17.44
N PHE A 18 -19.91 -10.36 17.36
CA PHE A 18 -20.94 -10.32 18.44
C PHE A 18 -21.99 -11.42 18.27
N PHE A 19 -22.40 -11.71 17.05
CA PHE A 19 -23.48 -12.65 16.75
C PHE A 19 -23.02 -13.98 16.18
N GLY A 20 -21.71 -14.23 16.10
CA GLY A 20 -21.14 -15.45 15.51
C GLY A 20 -21.63 -16.74 16.17
N ARG A 21 -21.93 -16.72 17.48
CA ARG A 21 -22.53 -17.86 18.20
C ARG A 21 -23.91 -18.23 17.67
N PHE A 22 -24.73 -17.25 17.29
CA PHE A 22 -26.09 -17.47 16.82
C PHE A 22 -26.12 -17.85 15.33
N LEU A 23 -25.21 -17.28 14.54
CA LEU A 23 -25.14 -17.51 13.09
C LEU A 23 -24.44 -18.84 12.74
N GLY A 24 -23.62 -19.37 13.65
CA GLY A 24 -22.78 -20.53 13.36
C GLY A 24 -21.61 -20.22 12.40
N SER A 25 -20.86 -21.26 12.04
CA SER A 25 -19.69 -21.12 11.14
C SER A 25 -20.07 -20.73 9.71
N GLU A 26 -21.10 -21.37 9.15
CA GLU A 26 -21.57 -21.11 7.79
C GLU A 26 -22.22 -19.73 7.67
N GLY A 27 -23.11 -19.37 8.59
CA GLY A 27 -23.79 -18.07 8.58
C GLY A 27 -22.82 -16.89 8.69
N THR A 28 -21.80 -16.99 9.53
CA THR A 28 -20.78 -15.95 9.66
C THR A 28 -19.91 -15.84 8.39
N ALA A 29 -19.55 -16.97 7.80
CA ALA A 29 -18.78 -16.99 6.55
C ALA A 29 -19.57 -16.36 5.39
N ILE A 30 -20.85 -16.68 5.22
CA ILE A 30 -21.71 -16.09 4.19
C ILE A 30 -21.87 -14.59 4.43
N MET A 31 -22.16 -14.15 5.65
CA MET A 31 -22.38 -12.74 5.96
C MET A 31 -21.13 -11.88 5.72
N THR A 32 -19.97 -12.32 6.18
CA THR A 32 -18.72 -11.58 5.98
C THR A 32 -18.29 -11.54 4.51
N THR A 33 -18.40 -12.65 3.79
CA THR A 33 -18.07 -12.70 2.36
C THR A 33 -19.00 -11.84 1.52
N THR A 34 -20.30 -11.82 1.81
CA THR A 34 -21.27 -10.96 1.10
C THR A 34 -21.00 -9.48 1.35
N CYS A 35 -20.71 -9.07 2.58
CA CYS A 35 -20.36 -7.67 2.89
C CYS A 35 -19.12 -7.21 2.13
N VAL A 36 -18.05 -8.00 2.13
CA VAL A 36 -16.79 -7.64 1.43
C VAL A 36 -16.96 -7.72 -0.09
N SER A 37 -17.73 -8.69 -0.62
CA SER A 37 -18.01 -8.78 -2.06
C SER A 37 -18.85 -7.60 -2.55
N PHE A 38 -19.82 -7.15 -1.76
CA PHE A 38 -20.60 -5.96 -2.08
C PHE A 38 -19.73 -4.69 -2.04
N SER A 39 -18.83 -4.57 -1.07
CA SER A 39 -17.82 -3.51 -1.04
C SER A 39 -16.94 -3.51 -2.30
N SER A 40 -16.56 -4.67 -2.82
CA SER A 40 -15.78 -4.77 -4.06
C SER A 40 -16.57 -4.31 -5.30
N ILE A 41 -17.85 -4.65 -5.42
CA ILE A 41 -18.72 -4.16 -6.51
C ILE A 41 -18.82 -2.64 -6.45
N LEU A 42 -19.04 -2.06 -5.27
CA LEU A 42 -19.10 -0.61 -5.11
C LEU A 42 -17.76 0.06 -5.47
N SER A 43 -16.62 -0.57 -5.21
CA SER A 43 -15.31 -0.02 -5.58
C SER A 43 -15.10 0.01 -7.10
N PHE A 44 -15.62 -0.98 -7.86
CA PHE A 44 -15.63 -0.93 -9.31
C PHE A 44 -16.52 0.19 -9.87
N LEU A 45 -17.67 0.43 -9.25
CA LEU A 45 -18.54 1.56 -9.61
C LEU A 45 -17.83 2.90 -9.35
N ALA A 46 -17.14 3.02 -8.22
CA ALA A 46 -16.34 4.21 -7.89
C ALA A 46 -15.20 4.43 -8.90
N PHE A 47 -14.56 3.36 -9.35
CA PHE A 47 -13.54 3.43 -10.41
C PHE A 47 -14.12 3.94 -11.73
N TYR A 48 -15.27 3.41 -12.15
CA TYR A 48 -15.95 3.88 -13.35
C TYR A 48 -16.26 5.38 -13.27
N GLU A 49 -16.77 5.83 -12.13
CA GLU A 49 -17.15 7.24 -11.91
C GLU A 49 -15.94 8.19 -11.96
N VAL A 50 -14.83 7.82 -11.30
CA VAL A 50 -13.66 8.71 -11.18
C VAL A 50 -12.66 8.52 -12.32
N ALA A 51 -12.39 7.29 -12.76
CA ALA A 51 -11.38 7.05 -13.80
C ALA A 51 -11.89 7.36 -15.21
N LEU A 52 -13.17 7.08 -15.50
CA LEU A 52 -13.78 7.29 -16.81
C LEU A 52 -14.64 8.57 -16.83
N GLY A 53 -15.37 8.86 -15.75
CA GLY A 53 -16.22 10.05 -15.63
C GLY A 53 -15.46 11.31 -15.24
N ALA A 54 -14.17 11.23 -14.90
CA ALA A 54 -13.33 12.33 -14.42
C ALA A 54 -13.99 13.17 -13.31
N SER A 55 -14.93 12.57 -12.56
CA SER A 55 -15.61 13.21 -11.43
C SER A 55 -14.76 13.05 -10.17
N ALA A 56 -14.49 14.16 -9.51
CA ALA A 56 -13.77 14.14 -8.25
C ALA A 56 -14.76 14.07 -7.08
N CYS A 57 -14.47 13.24 -6.10
CA CYS A 57 -15.28 13.15 -4.89
C CYS A 57 -14.44 13.47 -3.66
N TYR A 58 -14.80 14.57 -3.01
CA TYR A 58 -14.27 14.92 -1.70
C TYR A 58 -15.42 14.88 -0.68
N LEU A 59 -15.28 14.09 0.34
CA LEU A 59 -16.30 13.89 1.35
C LEU A 59 -15.73 14.12 2.74
N ARG A 60 -16.02 15.26 3.33
CA ARG A 60 -15.72 15.56 4.73
C ARG A 60 -16.90 15.12 5.57
N ILE A 61 -16.67 14.24 6.54
CA ILE A 61 -17.75 13.63 7.34
C ILE A 61 -18.00 14.42 8.62
N ALA A 62 -16.96 14.60 9.43
CA ALA A 62 -17.05 15.25 10.73
C ALA A 62 -15.68 15.73 11.21
N PRO A 63 -15.62 16.74 12.08
CA PRO A 63 -14.41 17.05 12.83
C PRO A 63 -14.08 15.88 13.78
N TRP A 64 -12.79 15.51 13.85
CA TRP A 64 -12.36 14.40 14.72
C TRP A 64 -11.66 14.91 15.99
N ILE A 65 -10.58 15.65 15.79
CA ILE A 65 -9.83 16.26 16.87
C ILE A 65 -9.67 17.72 16.54
N SER A 66 -10.21 18.59 17.37
CA SER A 66 -10.07 20.03 17.22
C SER A 66 -9.53 20.60 18.52
N SER A 67 -8.39 21.27 18.45
CA SER A 67 -7.76 22.01 19.54
C SER A 67 -7.21 23.30 18.96
N GLU A 68 -7.18 24.37 19.69
CA GLU A 68 -6.90 25.77 19.28
C GLU A 68 -6.07 25.98 17.98
N MET A 69 -4.99 25.20 17.79
CA MET A 69 -4.12 25.24 16.60
C MET A 69 -4.16 23.96 15.76
N PHE A 70 -4.88 22.94 16.20
CA PHE A 70 -4.91 21.63 15.58
C PHE A 70 -6.34 21.24 15.21
N ASP A 71 -6.62 21.08 13.93
CA ASP A 71 -7.92 20.64 13.41
C ASP A 71 -7.70 19.47 12.47
N ALA A 72 -8.24 18.30 12.82
CA ALA A 72 -8.24 17.11 12.01
C ALA A 72 -9.66 16.62 11.81
N SER A 73 -10.06 16.42 10.57
CA SER A 73 -11.40 15.96 10.22
C SER A 73 -11.36 14.57 9.59
N TRP A 74 -12.45 13.81 9.78
CA TRP A 74 -12.68 12.60 9.01
C TRP A 74 -13.06 12.97 7.58
N GLY A 75 -12.29 12.53 6.60
CA GLY A 75 -12.56 12.81 5.21
C GLY A 75 -12.12 11.67 4.30
N PHE A 76 -12.78 11.59 3.15
CA PHE A 76 -12.39 10.72 2.04
C PHE A 76 -11.94 11.60 0.89
N PHE A 77 -10.75 11.34 0.40
CA PHE A 77 -10.12 12.13 -0.63
C PHE A 77 -10.35 11.54 -2.01
N GLY A 78 -10.98 12.33 -2.88
CA GLY A 78 -11.04 12.09 -4.30
C GLY A 78 -10.98 13.44 -5.02
N ASP A 79 -9.93 13.70 -5.76
CA ASP A 79 -9.52 15.01 -6.24
C ASP A 79 -10.50 15.68 -7.21
N ARG A 80 -10.67 17.01 -7.09
CA ARG A 80 -11.36 17.85 -8.08
C ARG A 80 -10.36 18.29 -9.14
N GLU A 81 -10.63 17.96 -10.39
CA GLU A 81 -10.05 18.69 -11.50
C GLU A 81 -10.59 20.12 -11.55
N GLY A 82 -9.67 21.06 -11.62
CA GLY A 82 -9.97 22.41 -12.09
C GLY A 82 -10.80 23.27 -11.14
N GLY A 83 -10.10 23.96 -10.34
CA GLY A 83 -10.64 25.05 -9.54
C GLY A 83 -10.47 24.81 -8.07
N TRP A 84 -9.48 25.45 -7.54
CA TRP A 84 -9.48 25.84 -6.15
C TRP A 84 -10.90 26.29 -5.80
N PRO A 85 -11.52 25.83 -4.70
CA PRO A 85 -12.73 26.46 -4.26
C PRO A 85 -12.39 27.92 -4.00
N ALA A 86 -12.81 28.76 -4.93
CA ALA A 86 -12.82 30.17 -4.68
C ALA A 86 -13.64 30.34 -3.41
N ARG A 87 -12.99 30.87 -2.37
CA ARG A 87 -13.61 31.44 -1.20
C ARG A 87 -14.30 30.48 -0.22
N HIS A 88 -13.49 29.78 0.58
CA HIS A 88 -13.71 29.80 2.01
C HIS A 88 -12.39 30.23 2.64
N THR A 89 -12.17 31.52 2.72
CA THR A 89 -11.26 32.16 3.66
C THR A 89 -11.79 31.82 5.05
N TYR A 90 -11.27 30.78 5.66
CA TYR A 90 -11.36 30.65 7.11
C TYR A 90 -10.45 31.74 7.67
N ILE A 91 -11.04 32.89 7.96
CA ILE A 91 -10.47 33.87 8.86
C ILE A 91 -10.52 33.22 10.24
N HIS A 92 -9.40 32.65 10.69
CA HIS A 92 -9.23 32.34 12.08
C HIS A 92 -9.25 33.67 12.84
N THR A 93 -10.39 33.99 13.42
CA THR A 93 -10.52 35.06 14.39
C THR A 93 -9.80 34.62 15.64
N VAL A 94 -8.60 35.11 15.83
CA VAL A 94 -7.93 35.06 17.13
C VAL A 94 -8.80 35.85 18.11
N PRO A 95 -9.31 35.28 19.20
CA PRO A 95 -10.10 36.03 20.19
C PRO A 95 -9.18 37.02 20.89
N GLY A 96 -9.39 38.31 20.64
CA GLY A 96 -8.73 39.35 21.43
C GLY A 96 -8.25 40.62 20.76
N ARG A 97 -8.43 40.83 19.46
CA ARG A 97 -8.16 42.14 18.86
C ARG A 97 -9.31 42.57 17.95
N ARG A 98 -9.96 43.68 18.32
CA ARG A 98 -10.93 44.40 17.47
C ARG A 98 -10.23 44.82 16.18
N TRP A 99 -10.64 44.26 15.05
CA TRP A 99 -10.30 44.77 13.72
C TRP A 99 -11.42 45.71 13.28
N THR A 100 -11.08 46.97 13.09
CA THR A 100 -11.95 47.99 12.47
C THR A 100 -12.11 47.62 10.99
N HIS A 101 -13.38 47.56 10.56
CA HIS A 101 -13.78 47.35 9.17
C HIS A 101 -13.19 48.40 8.27
N PHE A 102 -12.32 48.01 7.33
CA PHE A 102 -11.97 48.86 6.21
C PHE A 102 -12.84 48.47 5.00
N TRP A 103 -13.88 49.23 4.76
CA TRP A 103 -14.67 49.14 3.53
C TRP A 103 -13.89 49.78 2.39
N ILE A 104 -13.44 49.01 1.41
CA ILE A 104 -13.02 49.53 0.11
C ILE A 104 -14.27 49.62 -0.76
N ARG A 105 -14.75 50.84 -0.89
CA ARG A 105 -15.82 51.23 -1.81
C ARG A 105 -15.26 51.23 -3.22
N GLU A 106 -15.83 50.47 -4.14
CA GLU A 106 -15.58 50.62 -5.58
C GLU A 106 -15.98 52.05 -6.02
N GLY A 107 -15.01 52.82 -6.47
CA GLY A 107 -15.18 54.12 -7.07
C GLY A 107 -14.61 54.17 -8.47
N LYS A 108 -15.48 54.49 -9.42
CA LYS A 108 -15.20 54.64 -10.85
C LYS A 108 -14.28 55.84 -11.14
N LYS A 109 -13.44 55.66 -12.19
CA LYS A 109 -12.83 56.66 -13.10
C LYS A 109 -11.66 57.52 -12.62
N GLY A 110 -10.51 57.34 -13.32
CA GLY A 110 -9.26 58.05 -13.47
C GLY A 110 -9.31 59.58 -13.50
N PRO A 111 -8.24 60.33 -13.75
CA PRO A 111 -7.03 60.05 -14.53
C PRO A 111 -5.70 60.67 -14.00
N LYS A 112 -4.58 60.28 -14.66
CA LYS A 112 -3.32 61.04 -14.91
C LYS A 112 -2.37 61.49 -13.77
N HIS A 113 -1.13 60.98 -13.92
CA HIS A 113 0.15 61.56 -13.50
C HIS A 113 0.45 61.76 -12.00
N GLY A 114 1.39 60.97 -11.52
CA GLY A 114 2.07 61.20 -10.25
C GLY A 114 3.08 60.12 -9.96
N ARG A 115 4.38 60.45 -10.10
CA ARG A 115 5.51 59.60 -9.76
C ARG A 115 5.39 59.10 -8.32
N CYS A 116 5.29 57.82 -8.15
CA CYS A 116 5.18 57.18 -6.85
C CYS A 116 6.56 56.92 -6.26
N ARG A 117 6.85 57.54 -5.14
CA ARG A 117 7.93 57.15 -4.22
C ARG A 117 7.48 55.86 -3.50
N THR A 118 7.93 54.73 -3.96
CA THR A 118 7.63 53.40 -3.37
C THR A 118 8.90 52.71 -2.89
N LEU A 119 9.58 53.27 -1.93
CA LEU A 119 10.78 52.65 -1.39
C LEU A 119 10.88 52.57 0.16
N GLU A 120 9.87 53.02 0.88
CA GLU A 120 9.98 53.06 2.36
C GLU A 120 8.99 52.19 3.14
N TRP A 121 8.08 51.49 2.46
CA TRP A 121 7.08 50.62 3.13
C TRP A 121 7.43 49.13 3.20
N GLN A 122 8.54 48.71 2.61
CA GLN A 122 8.91 47.28 2.60
C GLN A 122 9.62 46.75 3.85
N ARG A 123 9.90 47.62 4.85
CA ARG A 123 10.69 47.21 6.04
C ARG A 123 9.89 46.87 7.30
N LYS A 124 8.58 47.07 7.35
CA LYS A 124 7.81 46.85 8.60
C LYS A 124 6.62 45.87 8.52
N ALA A 125 6.38 45.20 7.40
CA ALA A 125 5.35 44.18 7.29
C ALA A 125 5.94 42.82 6.96
N ARG A 126 6.42 42.10 7.93
CA ARG A 126 6.66 40.66 7.91
C ARG A 126 5.74 40.04 8.96
N PRO A 127 5.17 38.85 8.77
CA PRO A 127 5.28 37.80 7.74
C PRO A 127 3.95 37.29 7.12
N TYR A 128 2.87 38.07 7.05
CA TYR A 128 1.55 37.57 6.66
C TYR A 128 1.19 37.71 5.17
N PHE A 129 2.08 38.26 4.36
CA PHE A 129 1.82 38.53 2.94
C PHE A 129 2.27 37.43 1.97
N PHE A 130 2.96 36.41 2.45
CA PHE A 130 3.54 35.40 1.56
C PHE A 130 2.53 34.38 1.00
N CYS A 131 1.38 34.23 1.62
CA CYS A 131 0.37 33.29 1.12
C CYS A 131 -0.45 33.82 -0.07
N GLN A 132 -0.51 35.15 -0.26
CA GLN A 132 -1.18 35.77 -1.42
C GLN A 132 -0.24 35.99 -2.62
N ALA A 133 1.07 36.01 -2.43
CA ALA A 133 2.03 36.18 -3.52
C ALA A 133 2.21 34.94 -4.40
N CYS A 134 1.81 33.75 -3.93
CA CYS A 134 1.84 32.52 -4.74
C CYS A 134 0.86 32.52 -5.91
N SER A 135 -0.14 33.39 -5.94
CA SER A 135 -1.11 33.47 -7.04
C SER A 135 -0.64 34.30 -8.25
N TYR A 136 0.48 35.02 -8.13
CA TYR A 136 0.97 35.90 -9.19
C TYR A 136 2.30 35.53 -9.83
N ILE A 137 2.95 34.45 -9.38
CA ILE A 137 4.15 33.95 -10.05
C ILE A 137 3.71 33.12 -11.27
N ARG A 138 3.90 33.70 -12.47
CA ARG A 138 3.81 32.95 -13.74
C ARG A 138 4.87 31.85 -13.72
N PHE A 139 4.47 30.63 -13.31
CA PHE A 139 5.33 29.44 -13.44
C PHE A 139 5.58 29.15 -14.93
N PRO A 140 6.83 28.83 -15.31
CA PRO A 140 7.12 28.42 -16.68
C PRO A 140 6.26 27.20 -17.07
N GLN A 141 5.89 27.11 -18.34
CA GLN A 141 4.94 26.11 -18.86
C GLN A 141 5.28 24.65 -18.53
N LYS A 142 6.57 24.32 -18.34
CA LYS A 142 7.02 22.98 -17.92
C LYS A 142 6.54 22.59 -16.50
N ILE A 143 6.45 23.56 -15.59
CA ILE A 143 5.95 23.29 -14.21
C ILE A 143 4.42 23.15 -14.22
N LYS A 144 3.71 23.81 -15.14
CA LYS A 144 2.26 23.61 -15.32
C LYS A 144 1.91 22.20 -15.82
N LEU A 145 2.77 21.59 -16.65
CA LEU A 145 2.57 20.23 -17.12
C LEU A 145 2.77 19.22 -15.97
N VAL A 146 3.81 19.41 -15.18
CA VAL A 146 4.10 18.57 -13.99
C VAL A 146 3.01 18.70 -12.93
N SER A 147 2.50 19.92 -12.67
CA SER A 147 1.39 20.10 -11.73
C SER A 147 0.06 19.53 -12.23
N ARG A 148 -0.21 19.55 -13.55
CA ARG A 148 -1.38 18.87 -14.13
C ARG A 148 -1.30 17.36 -14.05
N VAL A 149 -0.11 16.78 -14.26
CA VAL A 149 0.10 15.33 -14.17
C VAL A 149 0.10 14.88 -12.71
N MET A 150 0.66 15.67 -11.80
CA MET A 150 0.69 15.34 -10.37
C MET A 150 -0.62 15.64 -9.63
N GLY A 151 -1.40 16.65 -10.04
CA GLY A 151 -2.67 16.99 -9.41
C GLY A 151 -3.71 15.87 -9.41
N ASN A 152 -3.63 14.93 -10.36
CA ASN A 152 -4.56 13.80 -10.49
C ASN A 152 -4.04 12.47 -9.90
N LEU A 153 -2.77 12.42 -9.47
CA LEU A 153 -2.15 11.20 -8.95
C LEU A 153 -2.82 10.66 -7.66
N PRO A 154 -3.13 11.50 -6.64
CA PRO A 154 -3.65 11.00 -5.38
C PRO A 154 -5.01 10.30 -5.48
N ALA A 155 -5.94 10.84 -6.25
CA ALA A 155 -7.28 10.25 -6.39
C ALA A 155 -7.26 8.93 -7.17
N ARG A 156 -6.53 8.89 -8.26
CA ARG A 156 -6.35 7.67 -9.06
C ARG A 156 -5.64 6.59 -8.25
N LEU A 157 -4.64 6.97 -7.45
CA LEU A 157 -3.93 6.07 -6.55
C LEU A 157 -4.88 5.42 -5.53
N THR A 158 -5.72 6.22 -4.85
CA THR A 158 -6.68 5.68 -3.87
C THR A 158 -7.65 4.70 -4.48
N ILE A 159 -8.20 5.01 -5.65
CA ILE A 159 -9.18 4.15 -6.32
C ILE A 159 -8.57 2.85 -6.82
N VAL A 160 -7.38 2.90 -7.42
CA VAL A 160 -6.65 1.70 -7.80
C VAL A 160 -6.42 0.80 -6.58
N MET A 161 -5.99 1.38 -5.46
CA MET A 161 -5.79 0.63 -4.22
C MET A 161 -7.10 0.09 -3.64
N LEU A 162 -8.20 0.85 -3.71
CA LEU A 162 -9.52 0.38 -3.27
C LEU A 162 -9.94 -0.89 -4.02
N ILE A 163 -9.83 -0.90 -5.35
CA ILE A 163 -10.16 -2.08 -6.17
C ILE A 163 -9.29 -3.27 -5.78
N VAL A 164 -7.97 -3.08 -5.73
CA VAL A 164 -7.04 -4.15 -5.41
C VAL A 164 -7.36 -4.76 -4.05
N VAL A 165 -7.52 -3.92 -3.02
CA VAL A 165 -7.78 -4.39 -1.65
C VAL A 165 -9.12 -5.09 -1.55
N THR A 166 -10.21 -4.49 -2.05
CA THR A 166 -11.57 -5.06 -1.92
C THR A 166 -11.75 -6.31 -2.75
N PHE A 167 -11.26 -6.33 -3.99
CA PHE A 167 -11.39 -7.49 -4.87
C PHE A 167 -10.61 -8.70 -4.34
N ILE A 168 -9.34 -8.51 -3.98
CA ILE A 168 -8.54 -9.63 -3.46
C ILE A 168 -9.08 -10.08 -2.10
N SER A 169 -9.51 -9.17 -1.23
CA SER A 169 -10.10 -9.56 0.05
C SER A 169 -11.38 -10.37 -0.14
N SER A 170 -12.24 -10.04 -1.12
CA SER A 170 -13.44 -10.83 -1.41
C SER A 170 -13.11 -12.25 -1.86
N LEU A 171 -12.10 -12.40 -2.72
CA LEU A 171 -11.65 -13.72 -3.19
C LEU A 171 -11.01 -14.55 -2.06
N VAL A 172 -10.24 -13.90 -1.18
CA VAL A 172 -9.66 -14.57 -0.01
C VAL A 172 -10.73 -15.00 0.99
N HIS A 173 -11.76 -14.18 1.23
CA HIS A 173 -12.89 -14.60 2.06
C HIS A 173 -13.60 -15.82 1.48
N LEU A 174 -13.87 -15.83 0.17
CA LEU A 174 -14.49 -16.99 -0.50
C LEU A 174 -13.62 -18.25 -0.38
N TYR A 175 -12.32 -18.13 -0.60
CA TYR A 175 -11.37 -19.23 -0.43
C TYR A 175 -11.35 -19.76 1.01
N SER A 176 -11.42 -18.87 1.98
CA SER A 176 -11.33 -19.18 3.41
C SER A 176 -12.51 -20.01 3.91
N ILE A 177 -13.69 -19.95 3.27
CA ILE A 177 -14.86 -20.76 3.65
C ILE A 177 -14.51 -22.25 3.64
N SER A 178 -13.89 -22.71 2.56
CA SER A 178 -13.53 -24.12 2.41
C SER A 178 -12.21 -24.47 3.12
N TYR A 179 -11.23 -23.56 3.10
CA TYR A 179 -9.93 -23.80 3.73
C TYR A 179 -10.02 -23.97 5.27
N MET A 180 -10.92 -23.21 5.92
CA MET A 180 -11.11 -23.21 7.39
C MET A 180 -12.35 -23.99 7.82
N SER A 181 -12.94 -24.83 6.94
CA SER A 181 -14.16 -25.58 7.26
C SER A 181 -14.00 -26.57 8.41
N GLU A 182 -12.82 -27.15 8.56
CA GLU A 182 -12.51 -28.12 9.62
C GLU A 182 -12.15 -27.45 10.97
N ASP A 183 -11.90 -26.13 10.97
CA ASP A 183 -11.43 -25.42 12.16
C ASP A 183 -12.64 -24.89 12.98
N PRO A 184 -12.77 -25.24 14.28
CA PRO A 184 -13.89 -24.83 15.12
C PRO A 184 -13.95 -23.30 15.35
N HIS A 185 -12.85 -22.59 15.15
CA HIS A 185 -12.76 -21.14 15.34
C HIS A 185 -12.96 -20.32 14.06
N SER A 186 -13.57 -20.90 13.03
CA SER A 186 -13.82 -20.23 11.75
C SER A 186 -14.58 -18.89 11.88
N PRO A 187 -15.59 -18.68 12.76
CA PRO A 187 -16.23 -17.37 12.94
C PRO A 187 -15.27 -16.27 13.40
N ARG A 188 -14.37 -16.61 14.34
CA ARG A 188 -13.34 -15.68 14.82
C ARG A 188 -12.35 -15.31 13.69
N PHE A 189 -11.99 -16.29 12.86
CA PHE A 189 -11.13 -16.07 11.70
C PHE A 189 -11.74 -15.07 10.73
N MET A 190 -13.00 -15.28 10.33
CA MET A 190 -13.73 -14.41 9.40
C MET A 190 -13.92 -13.00 9.97
N CYS A 191 -14.15 -12.86 11.27
CA CYS A 191 -14.19 -11.55 11.94
C CYS A 191 -12.85 -10.82 11.80
N TYR A 192 -11.73 -11.47 12.11
CA TYR A 192 -10.41 -10.84 12.02
C TYR A 192 -10.00 -10.47 10.59
N LEU A 193 -10.39 -11.29 9.62
CA LEU A 193 -10.14 -11.03 8.21
C LEU A 193 -10.91 -9.77 7.74
N SER A 194 -12.17 -9.64 8.15
CA SER A 194 -13.02 -8.49 7.78
C SER A 194 -12.57 -7.20 8.47
N ILE A 195 -12.17 -7.24 9.76
CA ILE A 195 -11.67 -6.04 10.45
C ILE A 195 -10.33 -5.58 9.89
N PHE A 196 -9.50 -6.51 9.44
CA PHE A 196 -8.26 -6.19 8.73
C PHE A 196 -8.54 -5.43 7.43
N THR A 197 -9.52 -5.87 6.63
CA THR A 197 -9.91 -5.18 5.40
C THR A 197 -10.46 -3.78 5.68
N PHE A 198 -11.24 -3.60 6.75
CA PHE A 198 -11.73 -2.29 7.18
C PHE A 198 -10.58 -1.31 7.46
N PHE A 199 -9.62 -1.70 8.31
CA PHE A 199 -8.50 -0.83 8.64
C PHE A 199 -7.62 -0.50 7.42
N MET A 200 -7.46 -1.45 6.51
CA MET A 200 -6.74 -1.18 5.26
C MET A 200 -7.47 -0.16 4.38
N LEU A 201 -8.80 -0.24 4.30
CA LEU A 201 -9.59 0.75 3.57
C LEU A 201 -9.54 2.13 4.23
N MET A 202 -9.55 2.19 5.57
CA MET A 202 -9.36 3.43 6.32
C MET A 202 -8.00 4.08 6.05
N LEU A 203 -6.94 3.27 5.94
CA LEU A 203 -5.60 3.73 5.61
C LEU A 203 -5.55 4.34 4.20
N VAL A 204 -6.12 3.64 3.21
CA VAL A 204 -6.06 4.03 1.80
C VAL A 204 -6.89 5.29 1.53
N THR A 205 -8.04 5.44 2.17
CA THR A 205 -8.98 6.55 1.96
C THR A 205 -8.69 7.79 2.81
N GLY A 206 -7.70 7.73 3.71
CA GLY A 206 -7.39 8.83 4.62
C GLY A 206 -7.03 10.13 3.91
N ASP A 207 -7.63 11.24 4.35
CA ASP A 207 -7.40 12.60 3.85
C ASP A 207 -6.27 13.32 4.58
N ASN A 208 -5.93 12.84 5.77
CA ASN A 208 -4.90 13.42 6.62
C ASN A 208 -3.97 12.33 7.19
N PHE A 209 -2.81 12.77 7.69
CA PHE A 209 -1.83 11.87 8.31
C PHE A 209 -2.35 11.12 9.53
N LEU A 210 -3.27 11.69 10.32
CA LEU A 210 -3.80 11.02 11.50
C LEU A 210 -4.73 9.86 11.14
N GLN A 211 -5.61 10.05 10.16
CA GLN A 211 -6.48 8.99 9.67
C GLN A 211 -5.67 7.87 9.02
N LEU A 212 -4.63 8.23 8.24
CA LEU A 212 -3.68 7.26 7.70
C LEU A 212 -3.00 6.49 8.83
N PHE A 213 -2.54 7.15 9.89
CA PHE A 213 -1.88 6.52 11.03
C PHE A 213 -2.83 5.60 11.81
N LEU A 214 -4.10 5.99 11.99
CA LEU A 214 -5.11 5.12 12.62
C LEU A 214 -5.29 3.82 11.83
N GLY A 215 -5.43 3.92 10.50
CA GLY A 215 -5.50 2.74 9.65
C GLY A 215 -4.22 1.91 9.70
N TRP A 216 -3.07 2.56 9.73
CA TRP A 216 -1.74 1.94 9.81
C TRP A 216 -1.55 1.08 11.06
N GLU A 217 -1.90 1.62 12.22
CA GLU A 217 -1.88 0.91 13.50
C GLU A 217 -2.94 -0.19 13.57
N GLY A 218 -4.14 0.09 13.07
CA GLY A 218 -5.24 -0.89 13.04
C GLY A 218 -4.91 -2.12 12.20
N VAL A 219 -4.28 -1.95 11.04
CA VAL A 219 -3.77 -3.06 10.21
C VAL A 219 -2.69 -3.85 10.96
N GLY A 220 -1.81 -3.17 11.71
CA GLY A 220 -0.80 -3.81 12.54
C GLY A 220 -1.41 -4.72 13.61
N LEU A 221 -2.40 -4.22 14.33
CA LEU A 221 -3.12 -4.98 15.36
C LEU A 221 -3.91 -6.16 14.77
N ALA A 222 -4.64 -5.94 13.67
CA ALA A 222 -5.39 -7.01 13.02
C ALA A 222 -4.47 -8.11 12.46
N SER A 223 -3.30 -7.73 11.94
CA SER A 223 -2.30 -8.71 11.48
C SER A 223 -1.73 -9.55 12.63
N TYR A 224 -1.48 -8.94 13.79
CA TYR A 224 -1.07 -9.65 15.00
C TYR A 224 -2.10 -10.73 15.37
N LEU A 225 -3.39 -10.39 15.42
CA LEU A 225 -4.47 -11.32 15.75
C LEU A 225 -4.59 -12.47 14.73
N LEU A 226 -4.32 -12.19 13.46
CA LEU A 226 -4.38 -13.18 12.39
C LEU A 226 -3.15 -14.12 12.37
N ILE A 227 -1.96 -13.63 12.67
CA ILE A 227 -0.75 -14.46 12.77
C ILE A 227 -0.83 -15.37 14.01
N HIS A 228 -1.31 -14.81 15.14
CA HIS A 228 -1.53 -15.52 16.40
C HIS A 228 -2.80 -16.40 16.40
N PHE A 229 -3.44 -16.63 15.26
CA PHE A 229 -4.72 -17.34 15.19
C PHE A 229 -4.68 -18.70 15.86
N TRP A 230 -3.62 -19.48 15.59
CA TRP A 230 -3.36 -20.77 16.26
C TRP A 230 -2.54 -20.57 17.55
N PHE A 231 -3.17 -20.03 18.56
CA PHE A 231 -2.58 -19.65 19.85
C PHE A 231 -1.97 -20.84 20.65
N THR A 232 -2.25 -22.09 20.25
CA THR A 232 -1.63 -23.29 20.83
C THR A 232 -0.21 -23.55 20.30
N ARG A 233 0.19 -22.88 19.21
CA ARG A 233 1.51 -23.04 18.59
C ARG A 233 2.46 -21.96 19.08
N LEU A 234 3.45 -22.35 19.91
CA LEU A 234 4.47 -21.43 20.42
C LEU A 234 5.23 -20.66 19.33
N GLN A 235 5.41 -21.27 18.15
CA GLN A 235 6.08 -20.62 17.02
C GLN A 235 5.22 -19.47 16.45
N ALA A 236 3.90 -19.65 16.37
CA ALA A 236 2.99 -18.60 15.92
C ALA A 236 2.99 -17.41 16.90
N ASP A 237 3.05 -17.68 18.22
CA ASP A 237 3.11 -16.64 19.24
C ASP A 237 4.40 -15.81 19.12
N LYS A 238 5.54 -16.47 19.02
CA LYS A 238 6.84 -15.81 18.82
C LYS A 238 6.85 -14.98 17.53
N ALA A 239 6.30 -15.52 16.45
CA ALA A 239 6.22 -14.84 15.17
C ALA A 239 5.32 -13.58 15.24
N ALA A 240 4.17 -13.68 15.91
CA ALA A 240 3.24 -12.57 16.09
C ALA A 240 3.85 -11.43 16.94
N ILE A 241 4.49 -11.77 18.06
CA ILE A 241 5.19 -10.81 18.93
C ILE A 241 6.33 -10.13 18.15
N LYS A 242 7.14 -10.90 17.42
CA LYS A 242 8.22 -10.37 16.59
C LYS A 242 7.69 -9.40 15.54
N ALA A 243 6.62 -9.77 14.83
CA ALA A 243 6.00 -8.90 13.83
C ALA A 243 5.52 -7.59 14.43
N MET A 244 4.89 -7.64 15.61
CA MET A 244 4.43 -6.45 16.30
C MET A 244 5.58 -5.55 16.74
N LEU A 245 6.62 -6.08 17.38
CA LEU A 245 7.75 -5.30 17.88
C LEU A 245 8.53 -4.64 16.74
N VAL A 246 8.84 -5.37 15.67
CA VAL A 246 9.59 -4.84 14.54
C VAL A 246 8.79 -3.74 13.82
N ASN A 247 7.49 -3.94 13.62
CA ASN A 247 6.64 -2.92 13.01
C ASN A 247 6.54 -1.67 13.88
N ARG A 248 6.51 -1.79 15.22
CA ARG A 248 6.48 -0.63 16.14
C ARG A 248 7.70 0.28 16.00
N VAL A 249 8.87 -0.27 15.70
CA VAL A 249 10.06 0.55 15.41
C VAL A 249 9.81 1.43 14.17
N GLY A 250 9.23 0.87 13.12
CA GLY A 250 8.82 1.65 11.94
C GLY A 250 7.73 2.67 12.25
N ASP A 251 6.70 2.26 13.00
CA ASP A 251 5.55 3.11 13.35
C ASP A 251 5.98 4.32 14.20
N PHE A 252 6.99 4.15 15.06
CA PHE A 252 7.60 5.27 15.80
C PHE A 252 8.27 6.28 14.86
N GLY A 253 9.01 5.80 13.85
CA GLY A 253 9.58 6.67 12.82
C GLY A 253 8.51 7.45 12.06
N LEU A 254 7.41 6.80 11.69
CA LEU A 254 6.26 7.44 11.03
C LEU A 254 5.63 8.52 11.92
N ALA A 255 5.40 8.23 13.21
CA ALA A 255 4.84 9.19 14.16
C ALA A 255 5.73 10.44 14.30
N LEU A 256 7.05 10.27 14.42
CA LEU A 256 7.99 11.39 14.44
C LEU A 256 7.95 12.20 13.15
N GLY A 257 7.79 11.55 11.99
CA GLY A 257 7.61 12.22 10.69
C GLY A 257 6.33 13.05 10.66
N ILE A 258 5.21 12.54 11.18
CA ILE A 258 3.93 13.26 11.30
C ILE A 258 4.07 14.48 12.21
N PHE A 259 4.71 14.34 13.38
CA PHE A 259 4.99 15.47 14.28
C PHE A 259 5.90 16.50 13.61
N GLY A 260 6.88 16.05 12.81
CA GLY A 260 7.72 16.94 12.00
C GLY A 260 6.90 17.72 10.97
N CYS A 261 5.95 17.09 10.29
CA CYS A 261 5.03 17.79 9.39
C CYS A 261 4.19 18.82 10.14
N PHE A 262 3.65 18.47 11.31
CA PHE A 262 2.87 19.40 12.11
C PHE A 262 3.69 20.60 12.61
N THR A 263 4.90 20.38 13.08
CA THR A 263 5.77 21.48 13.55
C THR A 263 6.18 22.43 12.43
N LEU A 264 6.33 21.92 11.19
CA LEU A 264 6.75 22.72 10.04
C LEU A 264 5.58 23.43 9.35
N PHE A 265 4.47 22.75 9.12
CA PHE A 265 3.32 23.23 8.34
C PHE A 265 2.13 23.65 9.20
N GLN A 266 2.12 23.37 10.51
CA GLN A 266 1.02 23.63 11.45
C GLN A 266 -0.31 22.96 11.05
N THR A 267 -0.25 21.94 10.20
CA THR A 267 -1.39 21.16 9.73
C THR A 267 -1.00 19.72 9.49
N VAL A 268 -1.99 18.82 9.46
CA VAL A 268 -1.80 17.40 9.14
C VAL A 268 -2.53 16.98 7.86
N ASP A 269 -3.27 17.89 7.22
CA ASP A 269 -4.01 17.61 5.99
C ASP A 269 -3.08 17.54 4.78
N PHE A 270 -3.23 16.51 3.98
CA PHE A 270 -2.37 16.30 2.79
C PHE A 270 -2.46 17.45 1.80
N SER A 271 -3.66 17.97 1.54
CA SER A 271 -3.89 19.05 0.57
C SER A 271 -3.09 20.32 0.92
N THR A 272 -3.10 20.71 2.19
CA THR A 272 -2.40 21.90 2.67
C THR A 272 -0.89 21.69 2.73
N ILE A 273 -0.44 20.54 3.21
CA ILE A 273 0.99 20.20 3.28
C ILE A 273 1.61 20.16 1.88
N PHE A 274 0.96 19.52 0.91
CA PHE A 274 1.49 19.43 -0.46
C PHE A 274 1.49 20.78 -1.19
N ALA A 275 0.52 21.64 -0.92
CA ALA A 275 0.51 23.00 -1.45
C ALA A 275 1.67 23.86 -0.91
N CYS A 276 2.04 23.67 0.35
CA CYS A 276 3.09 24.41 1.04
C CYS A 276 4.49 23.75 0.95
N ALA A 277 4.60 22.56 0.36
CA ALA A 277 5.85 21.79 0.32
C ALA A 277 7.04 22.51 -0.34
N SER A 278 6.78 23.46 -1.25
CA SER A 278 7.81 24.24 -1.93
C SER A 278 8.39 25.41 -1.09
N ALA A 279 7.71 25.81 -0.02
CA ALA A 279 8.00 27.07 0.70
C ALA A 279 9.09 26.99 1.77
N PRO A 280 9.20 25.93 2.62
CA PRO A 280 10.10 25.97 3.76
C PRO A 280 11.53 25.59 3.38
N ARG A 281 12.48 26.48 3.70
CA ARG A 281 13.93 26.23 3.68
C ARG A 281 14.49 26.24 5.11
N ASN A 282 13.71 25.74 6.07
CA ASN A 282 14.14 25.72 7.46
C ASN A 282 15.15 24.59 7.68
N GLU A 283 16.28 24.94 8.26
CA GLU A 283 17.26 23.97 8.72
C GLU A 283 16.96 23.59 10.17
N TRP A 284 16.88 22.30 10.43
CA TRP A 284 16.74 21.77 11.79
C TRP A 284 18.07 21.16 12.24
N ILE A 285 18.36 21.30 13.51
CA ILE A 285 19.50 20.64 14.13
C ILE A 285 19.00 19.31 14.69
N PHE A 286 19.43 18.21 14.07
CA PHE A 286 19.13 16.86 14.53
C PHE A 286 20.44 16.11 14.75
N CYS A 287 20.65 15.55 15.96
CA CYS A 287 21.89 14.85 16.34
C CYS A 287 23.16 15.65 16.01
N ASN A 288 23.14 16.95 16.30
CA ASN A 288 24.24 17.90 16.05
C ASN A 288 24.59 18.14 14.56
N MET A 289 23.73 17.69 13.62
CA MET A 289 23.84 17.95 12.19
C MET A 289 22.76 18.94 11.75
N ARG A 290 23.12 19.89 10.90
CA ARG A 290 22.15 20.78 10.25
C ARG A 290 21.57 20.07 9.03
N LEU A 291 20.30 19.75 9.08
CA LEU A 291 19.57 19.07 8.00
C LEU A 291 18.39 19.92 7.54
N ASN A 292 18.09 19.87 6.25
CA ASN A 292 16.83 20.42 5.76
C ASN A 292 15.65 19.71 6.44
N ALA A 293 14.72 20.48 7.00
CA ALA A 293 13.58 19.94 7.73
C ALA A 293 12.76 18.95 6.88
N ILE A 294 12.52 19.25 5.60
CA ILE A 294 11.81 18.35 4.68
C ILE A 294 12.56 17.02 4.50
N THR A 295 13.89 17.08 4.37
CA THR A 295 14.70 15.86 4.20
C THR A 295 14.61 14.97 5.44
N LEU A 296 14.67 15.54 6.63
CA LEU A 296 14.50 14.79 7.87
C LEU A 296 13.12 14.16 7.98
N ILE A 297 12.07 14.93 7.69
CA ILE A 297 10.69 14.44 7.68
C ILE A 297 10.54 13.27 6.70
N CYS A 298 11.04 13.41 5.47
CA CYS A 298 10.98 12.36 4.45
C CYS A 298 11.70 11.08 4.88
N ILE A 299 12.87 11.19 5.53
CA ILE A 299 13.60 10.02 6.05
C ILE A 299 12.80 9.35 7.18
N LEU A 300 12.20 10.11 8.09
CA LEU A 300 11.38 9.57 9.18
C LEU A 300 10.13 8.86 8.66
N LEU A 301 9.43 9.45 7.70
CA LEU A 301 8.30 8.81 7.01
C LEU A 301 8.76 7.52 6.30
N PHE A 302 9.94 7.55 5.66
CA PHE A 302 10.48 6.37 5.00
C PHE A 302 10.82 5.24 5.99
N ILE A 303 11.30 5.54 7.21
CA ILE A 303 11.51 4.52 8.26
C ILE A 303 10.20 3.79 8.57
N GLY A 304 9.08 4.52 8.63
CA GLY A 304 7.74 3.91 8.73
C GLY A 304 7.43 2.95 7.58
N ALA A 305 7.73 3.37 6.34
CA ALA A 305 7.56 2.52 5.17
C ALA A 305 8.47 1.28 5.21
N VAL A 306 9.72 1.39 5.66
CA VAL A 306 10.68 0.28 5.82
C VAL A 306 10.13 -0.80 6.74
N GLY A 307 9.49 -0.43 7.85
CA GLY A 307 8.86 -1.38 8.79
C GLY A 307 7.78 -2.22 8.11
N LYS A 308 6.74 -1.57 7.58
CA LYS A 308 5.59 -2.30 6.96
C LYS A 308 5.96 -3.00 5.66
N SER A 309 6.79 -2.39 4.81
CA SER A 309 7.22 -3.01 3.55
C SER A 309 8.37 -3.99 3.69
N ALA A 310 8.75 -4.35 4.90
CA ALA A 310 9.80 -5.34 5.20
C ALA A 310 11.09 -5.10 4.39
N GLN A 311 11.60 -3.86 4.42
CA GLN A 311 12.87 -3.52 3.78
C GLN A 311 14.07 -3.90 4.67
N ILE A 312 15.26 -3.85 4.08
CA ILE A 312 16.50 -4.20 4.79
C ILE A 312 16.59 -3.49 6.16
N GLY A 313 16.97 -4.23 7.18
CA GLY A 313 16.96 -3.82 8.59
C GLY A 313 15.71 -4.29 9.34
N LEU A 314 14.50 -4.09 8.79
CA LEU A 314 13.23 -4.46 9.43
C LEU A 314 12.46 -5.57 8.67
N HIS A 315 13.14 -6.40 7.87
CA HIS A 315 12.50 -7.41 7.02
C HIS A 315 12.22 -8.75 7.71
N THR A 316 12.85 -9.01 8.85
CA THR A 316 12.89 -10.35 9.46
C THR A 316 11.54 -10.87 9.97
N TRP A 317 10.56 -9.99 10.16
CA TRP A 317 9.23 -10.39 10.63
C TRP A 317 8.38 -11.07 9.54
N LEU A 318 8.59 -10.71 8.26
CA LEU A 318 7.74 -11.16 7.16
C LEU A 318 7.84 -12.68 6.91
N PRO A 319 9.03 -13.32 6.82
CA PRO A 319 9.12 -14.77 6.67
C PRO A 319 8.57 -15.53 7.87
N ASP A 320 8.74 -15.03 9.09
CA ASP A 320 8.27 -15.69 10.30
C ASP A 320 6.73 -15.56 10.44
N ALA A 321 6.13 -14.50 9.91
CA ALA A 321 4.68 -14.33 9.87
C ALA A 321 3.95 -15.40 9.02
N MET A 322 4.68 -16.26 8.27
CA MET A 322 4.12 -17.38 7.51
C MET A 322 3.60 -18.55 8.38
N GLU A 323 3.80 -18.50 9.69
CA GLU A 323 3.23 -19.49 10.64
C GLU A 323 1.69 -19.41 10.75
N GLY A 324 1.09 -18.30 10.33
CA GLY A 324 -0.37 -18.14 10.27
C GLY A 324 -1.04 -18.96 9.15
N PRO A 325 -2.39 -19.01 9.13
CA PRO A 325 -3.15 -19.67 8.06
C PRO A 325 -2.84 -19.09 6.68
N THR A 326 -2.86 -19.93 5.63
CA THR A 326 -2.45 -19.52 4.29
C THR A 326 -3.31 -18.38 3.68
N PRO A 327 -4.64 -18.32 3.89
CA PRO A 327 -5.42 -17.18 3.43
C PRO A 327 -4.97 -15.84 4.04
N VAL A 328 -4.48 -15.87 5.28
CA VAL A 328 -3.90 -14.69 5.95
C VAL A 328 -2.65 -14.23 5.22
N SER A 329 -1.75 -15.16 4.88
CA SER A 329 -0.53 -14.80 4.15
C SER A 329 -0.84 -14.24 2.77
N ALA A 330 -1.85 -14.75 2.07
CA ALA A 330 -2.30 -14.19 0.79
C ALA A 330 -2.84 -12.76 0.93
N LEU A 331 -3.61 -12.46 1.99
CA LEU A 331 -4.16 -11.13 2.20
C LEU A 331 -3.12 -10.15 2.71
N ILE A 332 -2.43 -10.45 3.82
CA ILE A 332 -1.51 -9.54 4.50
C ILE A 332 -0.28 -9.26 3.62
N HIS A 333 0.34 -10.32 3.09
CA HIS A 333 1.66 -10.21 2.46
C HIS A 333 1.60 -10.00 0.95
N ALA A 334 0.52 -10.43 0.28
CA ALA A 334 0.40 -10.25 -1.16
C ALA A 334 -0.13 -8.86 -1.54
N ALA A 335 -1.25 -8.44 -0.94
CA ALA A 335 -2.04 -7.35 -1.49
C ALA A 335 -2.11 -6.09 -0.63
N THR A 336 -1.87 -6.18 0.70
CA THR A 336 -2.37 -5.10 1.57
C THR A 336 -1.32 -4.52 2.51
N MET A 337 -0.98 -5.19 3.61
CA MET A 337 -0.16 -4.58 4.67
C MET A 337 1.22 -4.15 4.17
N VAL A 338 1.87 -5.01 3.41
CA VAL A 338 3.25 -4.78 2.96
C VAL A 338 3.30 -3.72 1.85
N THR A 339 2.22 -3.59 1.08
CA THR A 339 2.07 -2.55 0.04
C THR A 339 1.74 -1.17 0.62
N ALA A 340 1.29 -1.09 1.89
CA ALA A 340 0.98 0.17 2.55
C ALA A 340 2.16 1.15 2.61
N GLY A 341 3.40 0.65 2.78
CA GLY A 341 4.59 1.50 2.74
C GLY A 341 4.86 2.10 1.37
N VAL A 342 4.69 1.33 0.29
CA VAL A 342 4.81 1.83 -1.09
C VAL A 342 3.70 2.85 -1.37
N PHE A 343 2.47 2.56 -0.94
CA PHE A 343 1.34 3.49 -1.05
C PHE A 343 1.62 4.82 -0.35
N MET A 344 2.15 4.79 0.88
CA MET A 344 2.48 6.00 1.64
C MET A 344 3.54 6.84 0.93
N ILE A 345 4.61 6.23 0.39
CA ILE A 345 5.63 6.94 -0.38
C ILE A 345 5.01 7.56 -1.65
N ALA A 346 4.18 6.81 -2.38
CA ALA A 346 3.50 7.33 -3.56
C ALA A 346 2.51 8.45 -3.22
N ARG A 347 1.79 8.36 -2.08
CA ARG A 347 0.87 9.39 -1.60
C ARG A 347 1.61 10.69 -1.25
N CYS A 348 2.75 10.56 -0.58
CA CYS A 348 3.58 11.69 -0.16
C CYS A 348 4.61 12.11 -1.22
N SER A 349 4.46 11.67 -2.48
CA SER A 349 5.38 12.02 -3.57
C SER A 349 5.69 13.52 -3.68
N PRO A 350 4.72 14.47 -3.49
CA PRO A 350 5.04 15.88 -3.54
C PRO A 350 6.06 16.35 -2.49
N LEU A 351 6.12 15.69 -1.31
CA LEU A 351 7.12 15.98 -0.30
C LEU A 351 8.49 15.37 -0.67
N PHE A 352 8.50 14.13 -1.15
CA PHE A 352 9.74 13.42 -1.47
C PHE A 352 10.51 14.07 -2.64
N GLU A 353 9.81 14.64 -3.62
CA GLU A 353 10.44 15.34 -4.75
C GLU A 353 11.26 16.57 -4.33
N TYR A 354 10.93 17.21 -3.20
CA TYR A 354 11.71 18.32 -2.65
C TYR A 354 12.94 17.89 -1.85
N SER A 355 13.17 16.57 -1.68
CA SER A 355 14.30 16.02 -0.93
C SER A 355 15.09 14.99 -1.75
N PRO A 356 16.01 15.41 -2.63
CA PRO A 356 16.79 14.50 -3.47
C PRO A 356 17.64 13.52 -2.67
N THR A 357 18.11 13.89 -1.51
CA THR A 357 18.86 13.00 -0.61
C THR A 357 18.00 11.86 -0.07
N ALA A 358 16.73 12.11 0.28
CA ALA A 358 15.82 11.05 0.69
C ALA A 358 15.51 10.09 -0.47
N LEU A 359 15.34 10.59 -1.69
CA LEU A 359 15.15 9.75 -2.88
C LEU A 359 16.33 8.82 -3.14
N ILE A 360 17.56 9.31 -2.97
CA ILE A 360 18.77 8.47 -3.08
C ILE A 360 18.74 7.36 -2.03
N VAL A 361 18.43 7.67 -0.77
CA VAL A 361 18.33 6.65 0.31
C VAL A 361 17.28 5.60 -0.03
N ILE A 362 16.10 6.02 -0.51
CA ILE A 362 15.01 5.11 -0.92
C ILE A 362 15.47 4.18 -2.05
N THR A 363 16.19 4.69 -3.06
CA THR A 363 16.69 3.86 -4.15
C THR A 363 17.71 2.83 -3.67
N PHE A 364 18.64 3.22 -2.82
CA PHE A 364 19.64 2.31 -2.26
C PHE A 364 19.00 1.20 -1.43
N VAL A 365 18.16 1.55 -0.48
CA VAL A 365 17.47 0.59 0.39
C VAL A 365 16.61 -0.36 -0.45
N GLY A 366 15.84 0.14 -1.41
CA GLY A 366 15.01 -0.69 -2.29
C GLY A 366 15.82 -1.67 -3.14
N ALA A 367 16.92 -1.22 -3.76
CA ALA A 367 17.78 -2.08 -4.57
C ALA A 367 18.49 -3.16 -3.75
N MET A 368 19.02 -2.79 -2.58
CA MET A 368 19.65 -3.74 -1.66
C MET A 368 18.66 -4.80 -1.14
N THR A 369 17.41 -4.40 -0.83
CA THR A 369 16.40 -5.36 -0.38
C THR A 369 15.98 -6.31 -1.48
N SER A 370 15.85 -5.86 -2.73
CA SER A 370 15.51 -6.73 -3.85
C SER A 370 16.55 -7.84 -4.04
N PHE A 371 17.83 -7.50 -3.94
CA PHE A 371 18.94 -8.42 -4.07
C PHE A 371 19.03 -9.40 -2.86
N LEU A 372 19.02 -8.87 -1.64
CA LEU A 372 19.13 -9.68 -0.42
C LEU A 372 17.97 -10.67 -0.30
N ALA A 373 16.73 -10.22 -0.54
CA ALA A 373 15.58 -11.11 -0.46
C ALA A 373 15.59 -12.19 -1.56
N ALA A 374 16.09 -11.87 -2.75
CA ALA A 374 16.22 -12.84 -3.83
C ALA A 374 17.27 -13.91 -3.51
N THR A 375 18.42 -13.54 -2.96
CA THR A 375 19.49 -14.50 -2.56
C THR A 375 19.05 -15.41 -1.42
N THR A 376 18.39 -14.87 -0.38
CA THR A 376 17.89 -15.67 0.73
C THR A 376 16.75 -16.60 0.31
N GLY A 377 15.92 -16.20 -0.64
CA GLY A 377 14.83 -17.01 -1.20
C GLY A 377 15.29 -18.31 -1.88
N ILE A 378 16.50 -18.32 -2.45
CA ILE A 378 17.11 -19.51 -3.08
C ILE A 378 17.30 -20.64 -2.07
N LEU A 379 17.68 -20.33 -0.84
CA LEU A 379 18.07 -21.31 0.18
C LEU A 379 16.89 -21.86 0.99
N GLN A 380 15.71 -21.26 0.89
CA GLN A 380 14.54 -21.68 1.66
C GLN A 380 13.98 -23.01 1.15
N ASN A 381 13.57 -23.87 2.09
CA ASN A 381 12.94 -25.17 1.78
C ASN A 381 11.43 -25.15 1.99
N ASP A 382 10.91 -24.20 2.78
CA ASP A 382 9.49 -24.06 3.06
C ASP A 382 8.80 -23.30 1.92
N LEU A 383 7.74 -23.86 1.36
CA LEU A 383 6.98 -23.32 0.24
C LEU A 383 6.47 -21.90 0.51
N LYS A 384 5.87 -21.65 1.69
CA LYS A 384 5.40 -20.33 2.08
C LYS A 384 6.55 -19.31 2.24
N ARG A 385 7.67 -19.71 2.83
CA ARG A 385 8.82 -18.83 3.03
C ARG A 385 9.47 -18.41 1.71
N VAL A 386 9.56 -19.31 0.72
CA VAL A 386 10.04 -18.95 -0.63
C VAL A 386 9.16 -17.85 -1.24
N ILE A 387 7.83 -18.00 -1.19
CA ILE A 387 6.89 -17.02 -1.70
C ILE A 387 6.98 -15.70 -0.89
N ALA A 388 7.24 -15.75 0.42
CA ALA A 388 7.43 -14.56 1.25
C ALA A 388 8.70 -13.77 0.89
N TYR A 389 9.84 -14.42 0.74
CA TYR A 389 11.07 -13.75 0.29
C TYR A 389 10.92 -13.18 -1.12
N SER A 390 10.19 -13.86 -1.97
CA SER A 390 9.88 -13.31 -3.29
C SER A 390 8.96 -12.09 -3.22
N THR A 391 8.08 -11.94 -2.20
CA THR A 391 7.35 -10.68 -2.00
C THR A 391 8.26 -9.55 -1.53
N CYS A 392 9.17 -9.78 -0.58
CA CYS A 392 10.19 -8.80 -0.18
C CYS A 392 10.99 -8.29 -1.37
N SER A 393 11.43 -9.19 -2.24
CA SER A 393 12.18 -8.85 -3.45
C SER A 393 11.38 -7.93 -4.37
N GLN A 394 10.11 -8.23 -4.64
CA GLN A 394 9.26 -7.39 -5.50
C GLN A 394 8.94 -6.02 -4.88
N LEU A 395 8.78 -5.95 -3.56
CA LEU A 395 8.63 -4.68 -2.87
C LEU A 395 9.89 -3.81 -2.98
N GLY A 396 11.08 -4.44 -2.95
CA GLY A 396 12.32 -3.75 -3.27
C GLY A 396 12.27 -3.05 -4.63
N TYR A 397 11.75 -3.73 -5.69
CA TYR A 397 11.54 -3.13 -7.00
C TYR A 397 10.61 -1.91 -6.97
N MET A 398 9.49 -2.01 -6.24
CA MET A 398 8.54 -0.89 -6.11
C MET A 398 9.16 0.30 -5.38
N ILE A 399 9.93 0.06 -4.33
CA ILE A 399 10.54 1.12 -3.53
C ILE A 399 11.65 1.82 -4.30
N PHE A 400 12.56 1.12 -4.96
CA PHE A 400 13.57 1.82 -5.75
C PHE A 400 12.97 2.55 -6.95
N SER A 401 11.86 2.07 -7.53
CA SER A 401 11.17 2.82 -8.59
C SER A 401 10.55 4.13 -8.07
N CYS A 402 10.01 4.13 -6.83
CA CYS A 402 9.62 5.38 -6.15
C CYS A 402 10.82 6.30 -5.93
N GLY A 403 11.97 5.76 -5.51
CA GLY A 403 13.20 6.54 -5.31
C GLY A 403 13.77 7.15 -6.60
N ILE A 404 13.46 6.55 -7.76
CA ILE A 404 13.77 7.10 -9.08
C ILE A 404 12.73 8.16 -9.52
N SER A 405 11.74 8.50 -8.70
CA SER A 405 10.61 9.41 -8.99
C SER A 405 9.58 8.85 -9.99
N ASN A 406 9.54 7.52 -10.20
CA ASN A 406 8.58 6.87 -11.10
C ASN A 406 7.46 6.18 -10.30
N TYR A 407 6.65 6.98 -9.60
CA TYR A 407 5.58 6.50 -8.71
C TYR A 407 4.46 5.77 -9.46
N SER A 408 4.08 6.22 -10.65
CA SER A 408 3.02 5.60 -11.45
C SER A 408 3.35 4.15 -11.82
N VAL A 409 4.59 3.89 -12.25
CA VAL A 409 5.05 2.55 -12.60
C VAL A 409 5.17 1.66 -11.36
N SER A 410 5.58 2.23 -10.22
CA SER A 410 5.59 1.51 -8.94
C SER A 410 4.20 1.04 -8.54
N VAL A 411 3.19 1.92 -8.65
CA VAL A 411 1.78 1.59 -8.35
C VAL A 411 1.21 0.60 -9.36
N PHE A 412 1.55 0.72 -10.62
CA PHE A 412 1.17 -0.25 -11.64
C PHE A 412 1.74 -1.64 -11.35
N HIS A 413 3.02 -1.72 -10.97
CA HIS A 413 3.61 -2.98 -10.55
C HIS A 413 2.98 -3.53 -9.27
N LEU A 414 2.61 -2.66 -8.31
CA LEU A 414 1.90 -3.04 -7.09
C LEU A 414 0.55 -3.71 -7.41
N MET A 415 -0.24 -3.14 -8.33
CA MET A 415 -1.50 -3.72 -8.76
C MET A 415 -1.31 -5.12 -9.36
N ASN A 416 -0.38 -5.27 -10.29
CA ASN A 416 -0.05 -6.55 -10.91
C ASN A 416 0.46 -7.57 -9.90
N HIS A 417 1.35 -7.14 -9.00
CA HIS A 417 1.91 -7.95 -7.92
C HIS A 417 0.83 -8.57 -7.03
N ALA A 418 -0.20 -7.80 -6.71
CA ALA A 418 -1.27 -8.27 -5.85
C ALA A 418 -2.00 -9.48 -6.44
N PHE A 419 -2.23 -9.51 -7.77
CA PHE A 419 -2.89 -10.64 -8.44
C PHE A 419 -2.02 -11.90 -8.45
N PHE A 420 -0.82 -11.84 -8.99
CA PHE A 420 -0.01 -13.06 -9.10
C PHE A 420 0.52 -13.57 -7.76
N LYS A 421 0.69 -12.70 -6.76
CA LYS A 421 1.09 -13.15 -5.41
C LYS A 421 -0.06 -13.78 -4.64
N ALA A 422 -1.26 -13.20 -4.70
CA ALA A 422 -2.43 -13.86 -4.12
C ALA A 422 -2.63 -15.24 -4.76
N LEU A 423 -2.48 -15.34 -6.09
CA LEU A 423 -2.55 -16.63 -6.79
C LEU A 423 -1.53 -17.64 -6.28
N LEU A 424 -0.26 -17.24 -6.13
CA LEU A 424 0.81 -18.12 -5.61
C LEU A 424 0.55 -18.57 -4.18
N PHE A 425 0.13 -17.68 -3.30
CA PHE A 425 -0.15 -18.05 -1.91
C PHE A 425 -1.38 -18.95 -1.80
N LEU A 426 -2.47 -18.67 -2.53
CA LEU A 426 -3.67 -19.50 -2.45
C LEU A 426 -3.45 -20.86 -3.11
N SER A 427 -2.70 -20.94 -4.21
CA SER A 427 -2.32 -22.24 -4.81
C SER A 427 -1.38 -23.05 -3.91
N ALA A 428 -0.44 -22.39 -3.23
CA ALA A 428 0.37 -23.05 -2.20
C ALA A 428 -0.50 -23.54 -1.03
N GLY A 429 -1.53 -22.76 -0.66
CA GLY A 429 -2.48 -23.15 0.38
C GLY A 429 -3.25 -24.42 0.02
N SER A 430 -3.72 -24.55 -1.22
CA SER A 430 -4.41 -25.78 -1.66
C SER A 430 -3.49 -27.00 -1.64
N VAL A 431 -2.21 -26.85 -2.03
CA VAL A 431 -1.23 -27.95 -1.92
C VAL A 431 -0.98 -28.35 -0.45
N ILE A 432 -0.76 -27.38 0.43
CA ILE A 432 -0.49 -27.63 1.86
C ILE A 432 -1.69 -28.29 2.53
N HIS A 433 -2.91 -27.83 2.23
CA HIS A 433 -4.15 -28.42 2.75
C HIS A 433 -4.31 -29.87 2.33
N ALA A 434 -4.06 -30.18 1.06
CA ALA A 434 -4.14 -31.54 0.54
C ALA A 434 -3.04 -32.47 1.06
N MET A 435 -1.85 -31.93 1.39
CA MET A 435 -0.70 -32.68 1.93
C MET A 435 -0.66 -32.70 3.47
N SER A 436 -1.82 -32.66 4.13
CA SER A 436 -1.93 -32.76 5.60
C SER A 436 -1.05 -31.74 6.35
N ASN A 437 -1.03 -30.48 5.87
CA ASN A 437 -0.28 -29.36 6.43
C ASN A 437 1.25 -29.44 6.32
N GLU A 438 1.81 -30.33 5.48
CA GLU A 438 3.25 -30.32 5.19
C GLU A 438 3.63 -29.09 4.36
N GLN A 439 4.72 -28.41 4.73
CA GLN A 439 5.21 -27.20 4.07
C GLN A 439 6.58 -27.36 3.41
N ASP A 440 7.35 -28.41 3.77
CA ASP A 440 8.68 -28.66 3.24
C ASP A 440 8.61 -29.24 1.82
N MET A 441 9.13 -28.49 0.84
CA MET A 441 9.15 -28.90 -0.57
C MET A 441 9.96 -30.20 -0.83
N ARG A 442 10.92 -30.54 0.04
CA ARG A 442 11.74 -31.76 -0.09
C ARG A 442 10.96 -33.04 0.18
N LYS A 443 9.86 -32.93 0.94
CA LYS A 443 8.96 -34.05 1.25
C LYS A 443 7.79 -34.16 0.28
N MET A 444 7.71 -33.25 -0.67
CA MET A 444 6.71 -33.24 -1.74
C MET A 444 7.28 -33.92 -3.00
N GLY A 445 6.61 -33.83 -4.11
CA GLY A 445 7.05 -34.27 -5.43
C GLY A 445 5.99 -35.08 -6.17
N GLY A 446 6.01 -35.01 -7.50
CA GLY A 446 5.12 -35.74 -8.40
C GLY A 446 3.65 -35.35 -8.29
N LEU A 447 3.34 -34.18 -7.76
CA LEU A 447 1.96 -33.74 -7.50
C LEU A 447 1.22 -33.23 -8.74
N ALA A 448 1.90 -33.08 -9.88
CA ALA A 448 1.30 -32.54 -11.10
C ALA A 448 0.13 -33.39 -11.62
N SER A 449 0.20 -34.71 -11.49
CA SER A 449 -0.85 -35.63 -11.90
C SER A 449 -2.05 -35.64 -10.94
N SER A 450 -1.79 -35.43 -9.64
CA SER A 450 -2.82 -35.43 -8.59
C SER A 450 -3.56 -34.08 -8.51
N PHE A 451 -2.87 -32.98 -8.80
CA PHE A 451 -3.39 -31.60 -8.69
C PHE A 451 -3.22 -30.81 -10.01
N PRO A 452 -3.92 -31.19 -11.09
CA PRO A 452 -3.70 -30.55 -12.39
C PRO A 452 -4.13 -29.07 -12.40
N LEU A 453 -5.21 -28.69 -11.71
CA LEU A 453 -5.69 -27.33 -11.62
C LEU A 453 -4.70 -26.47 -10.81
N THR A 454 -4.35 -26.92 -9.61
CA THR A 454 -3.42 -26.15 -8.73
C THR A 454 -2.04 -26.01 -9.35
N TYR A 455 -1.55 -27.05 -10.05
CA TYR A 455 -0.29 -26.98 -10.81
C TYR A 455 -0.36 -25.90 -11.90
N ALA A 456 -1.43 -25.87 -12.69
CA ALA A 456 -1.61 -24.85 -13.72
C ALA A 456 -1.66 -23.43 -13.13
N MET A 457 -2.38 -23.22 -12.01
CA MET A 457 -2.48 -21.93 -11.34
C MET A 457 -1.13 -21.46 -10.77
N MET A 458 -0.37 -22.37 -10.17
CA MET A 458 0.95 -22.08 -9.62
C MET A 458 1.98 -21.82 -10.72
N LEU A 459 1.90 -22.52 -11.84
CA LEU A 459 2.72 -22.27 -13.03
C LEU A 459 2.44 -20.86 -13.57
N MET A 460 1.18 -20.49 -13.76
CA MET A 460 0.78 -19.15 -14.24
C MET A 460 1.27 -18.04 -13.31
N GLY A 461 1.12 -18.21 -11.99
CA GLY A 461 1.61 -17.26 -11.00
C GLY A 461 3.14 -17.12 -11.00
N SER A 462 3.87 -18.21 -11.17
CA SER A 462 5.34 -18.21 -11.20
C SER A 462 5.88 -17.60 -12.49
N LEU A 463 5.29 -17.89 -13.64
CA LEU A 463 5.67 -17.28 -14.93
C LEU A 463 5.41 -15.77 -14.94
N SER A 464 4.27 -15.34 -14.37
CA SER A 464 3.97 -13.90 -14.23
C SER A 464 4.94 -13.19 -13.28
N LEU A 465 5.40 -13.85 -12.21
CA LEU A 465 6.41 -13.32 -11.30
C LEU A 465 7.79 -13.16 -11.96
N ILE A 466 8.19 -14.12 -12.80
CA ILE A 466 9.47 -14.06 -13.54
C ILE A 466 9.46 -12.88 -14.53
N GLY A 467 8.30 -12.60 -15.13
CA GLY A 467 8.14 -11.62 -16.20
C GLY A 467 8.16 -12.30 -17.58
N PHE A 468 7.53 -13.48 -17.69
CA PHE A 468 7.42 -14.13 -19.00
C PHE A 468 6.62 -13.25 -19.98
N PRO A 469 7.03 -13.10 -21.25
CA PRO A 469 6.36 -12.27 -22.23
C PRO A 469 4.84 -12.48 -22.27
N PHE A 470 4.10 -11.39 -22.47
CA PHE A 470 2.63 -11.31 -22.51
C PHE A 470 1.89 -11.55 -21.18
N LEU A 471 2.60 -11.81 -20.08
CA LEU A 471 2.01 -11.87 -18.73
C LEU A 471 2.12 -10.51 -18.00
N THR A 472 1.33 -10.33 -16.95
CA THR A 472 1.26 -9.05 -16.22
C THR A 472 2.61 -8.55 -15.68
N GLY A 473 3.47 -9.47 -15.23
CA GLY A 473 4.81 -9.15 -14.71
C GLY A 473 5.74 -8.53 -15.75
N PHE A 474 5.66 -8.96 -17.01
CA PHE A 474 6.44 -8.42 -18.12
C PHE A 474 6.18 -6.92 -18.33
N TYR A 475 4.91 -6.51 -18.38
CA TYR A 475 4.55 -5.12 -18.63
C TYR A 475 4.94 -4.15 -17.53
N SER A 476 5.22 -4.63 -16.31
CA SER A 476 5.53 -3.77 -15.17
C SER A 476 6.99 -3.87 -14.71
N LYS A 477 7.54 -5.07 -14.56
CA LYS A 477 8.88 -5.29 -14.01
C LYS A 477 9.98 -4.80 -14.97
N ASP A 478 9.84 -5.11 -16.26
CA ASP A 478 10.80 -4.73 -17.28
C ASP A 478 10.83 -3.20 -17.45
N VAL A 479 9.67 -2.55 -17.43
CA VAL A 479 9.58 -1.08 -17.47
C VAL A 479 10.28 -0.42 -16.27
N ILE A 480 10.20 -1.00 -15.07
CA ILE A 480 10.93 -0.49 -13.89
C ILE A 480 12.45 -0.52 -14.15
N LEU A 481 12.97 -1.61 -14.72
CA LEU A 481 14.40 -1.75 -15.03
C LEU A 481 14.83 -0.80 -16.16
N GLU A 482 14.04 -0.67 -17.21
CA GLU A 482 14.31 0.29 -18.29
C GLU A 482 14.39 1.73 -17.77
N LEU A 483 13.45 2.14 -16.91
CA LEU A 483 13.44 3.47 -16.31
C LEU A 483 14.62 3.68 -15.36
N ALA A 484 15.07 2.65 -14.65
CA ALA A 484 16.28 2.72 -13.84
C ALA A 484 17.53 2.95 -14.69
N TYR A 485 17.62 2.26 -15.84
CA TYR A 485 18.71 2.42 -16.79
C TYR A 485 18.72 3.81 -17.44
N THR A 486 17.57 4.30 -17.90
CA THR A 486 17.46 5.57 -18.63
C THR A 486 17.66 6.81 -17.74
N LYS A 487 17.66 6.69 -16.42
CA LYS A 487 17.85 7.84 -15.53
C LYS A 487 19.29 8.38 -15.50
N TYR A 488 20.27 7.63 -15.95
CA TYR A 488 21.70 8.00 -16.04
C TYR A 488 22.30 8.61 -14.75
N THR A 489 21.73 8.31 -13.59
CA THR A 489 22.27 8.71 -12.29
C THR A 489 23.01 7.54 -11.63
N ILE A 490 23.96 7.83 -10.73
CA ILE A 490 24.68 6.78 -9.98
C ILE A 490 23.69 5.86 -9.24
N SER A 491 22.68 6.44 -8.60
CA SER A 491 21.63 5.68 -7.91
C SER A 491 20.79 4.84 -8.87
N GLY A 492 20.44 5.36 -10.06
CA GLY A 492 19.71 4.64 -11.09
C GLY A 492 20.49 3.44 -11.64
N ASN A 493 21.77 3.65 -11.98
CA ASN A 493 22.65 2.58 -12.45
C ASN A 493 22.86 1.49 -11.38
N PHE A 494 23.05 1.89 -10.12
CA PHE A 494 23.14 0.95 -9.00
C PHE A 494 21.86 0.09 -8.87
N ALA A 495 20.69 0.71 -8.93
CA ALA A 495 19.41 0.02 -8.87
C ALA A 495 19.20 -0.91 -10.08
N PHE A 496 19.60 -0.49 -11.28
CA PHE A 496 19.53 -1.31 -12.49
C PHE A 496 20.37 -2.58 -12.37
N TRP A 497 21.65 -2.48 -11.96
CA TRP A 497 22.53 -3.64 -11.85
C TRP A 497 22.05 -4.64 -10.80
N LEU A 498 21.72 -4.18 -9.60
CA LEU A 498 21.19 -5.06 -8.55
C LEU A 498 19.83 -5.66 -8.93
N GLY A 499 18.96 -4.85 -9.53
CA GLY A 499 17.68 -5.30 -10.05
C GLY A 499 17.84 -6.39 -11.11
N SER A 500 18.72 -6.22 -12.10
CA SER A 500 18.96 -7.20 -13.16
C SER A 500 19.49 -8.51 -12.63
N VAL A 501 20.43 -8.49 -11.68
CA VAL A 501 20.94 -9.72 -11.04
C VAL A 501 19.84 -10.40 -10.23
N SER A 502 18.99 -9.65 -9.54
CA SER A 502 17.89 -10.23 -8.77
C SER A 502 16.81 -10.86 -9.66
N VAL A 503 16.67 -10.48 -10.95
CA VAL A 503 15.80 -11.20 -11.92
C VAL A 503 16.26 -12.64 -12.13
N LEU A 504 17.57 -12.88 -12.24
CA LEU A 504 18.12 -14.25 -12.38
C LEU A 504 17.76 -15.10 -11.16
N PHE A 505 17.89 -14.53 -9.96
CA PHE A 505 17.56 -15.26 -8.74
C PHE A 505 16.05 -15.50 -8.61
N THR A 506 15.21 -14.56 -9.05
CA THR A 506 13.75 -14.75 -9.05
C THR A 506 13.34 -15.89 -9.97
N SER A 507 13.94 -16.03 -11.15
CA SER A 507 13.66 -17.17 -12.03
C SER A 507 14.11 -18.50 -11.42
N TYR A 508 15.30 -18.53 -10.82
CA TYR A 508 15.84 -19.75 -10.23
C TYR A 508 14.95 -20.29 -9.10
N TYR A 509 14.61 -19.48 -8.08
CA TYR A 509 13.81 -20.01 -6.96
C TYR A 509 12.37 -20.34 -7.37
N SER A 510 11.79 -19.67 -8.36
CA SER A 510 10.45 -19.98 -8.84
C SER A 510 10.39 -21.30 -9.61
N PHE A 511 11.38 -21.58 -10.46
CA PHE A 511 11.50 -22.89 -11.09
C PHE A 511 11.84 -23.98 -10.07
N ARG A 512 12.75 -23.73 -9.12
CA ARG A 512 13.06 -24.66 -8.04
C ARG A 512 11.79 -25.06 -7.28
N LEU A 513 10.92 -24.11 -6.97
CA LEU A 513 9.65 -24.34 -6.30
C LEU A 513 8.76 -25.27 -7.13
N LEU A 514 8.58 -25.00 -8.43
CA LEU A 514 7.77 -25.85 -9.33
C LEU A 514 8.34 -27.25 -9.50
N PHE A 515 9.65 -27.37 -9.68
CA PHE A 515 10.30 -28.67 -9.85
C PHE A 515 10.17 -29.54 -8.62
N LEU A 516 10.49 -29.02 -7.43
CA LEU A 516 10.47 -29.80 -6.19
C LEU A 516 9.05 -30.22 -5.77
N THR A 517 8.04 -29.37 -6.00
CA THR A 517 6.67 -29.67 -5.58
C THR A 517 5.93 -30.56 -6.57
N PHE A 518 6.10 -30.37 -7.88
CA PHE A 518 5.23 -30.99 -8.88
C PHE A 518 5.92 -32.00 -9.79
N LEU A 519 7.19 -31.81 -10.16
CA LEU A 519 7.81 -32.55 -11.24
C LEU A 519 8.79 -33.65 -10.80
N VAL A 520 9.52 -33.45 -9.71
CA VAL A 520 10.50 -34.42 -9.19
C VAL A 520 9.77 -35.67 -8.69
N PRO A 521 10.35 -36.87 -8.80
CA PRO A 521 9.77 -38.07 -8.21
C PRO A 521 9.40 -37.88 -6.74
N THR A 522 8.33 -38.52 -6.32
CA THR A 522 7.73 -38.31 -5.00
C THR A 522 8.61 -38.79 -3.85
N ASN A 523 8.87 -37.91 -2.89
CA ASN A 523 9.50 -38.22 -1.61
C ASN A 523 8.47 -38.26 -0.45
N SER A 524 7.17 -38.18 -0.76
CA SER A 524 6.09 -38.20 0.23
C SER A 524 5.72 -39.63 0.66
N PHE A 525 5.19 -39.77 1.87
CA PHE A 525 4.68 -41.03 2.35
C PHE A 525 3.49 -41.50 1.52
N GLY A 526 3.41 -42.84 1.25
CA GLY A 526 2.35 -43.40 0.38
C GLY A 526 0.91 -43.14 0.89
N ARG A 527 0.72 -43.04 2.21
CA ARG A 527 -0.57 -42.76 2.84
C ARG A 527 -1.08 -41.37 2.47
N ASP A 528 -0.21 -40.38 2.41
CA ASP A 528 -0.60 -38.98 2.14
C ASP A 528 -1.01 -38.82 0.68
N ARG A 529 -0.39 -39.58 -0.24
CA ARG A 529 -0.77 -39.58 -1.67
C ARG A 529 -2.14 -40.17 -1.96
N LEU A 530 -2.58 -41.18 -1.21
CA LEU A 530 -3.89 -41.82 -1.41
C LEU A 530 -5.06 -40.88 -1.01
N ARG A 531 -4.82 -39.90 -0.16
CA ARG A 531 -5.81 -38.92 0.30
C ARG A 531 -5.81 -37.62 -0.48
N CYS A 532 -4.85 -37.44 -1.38
CA CYS A 532 -4.71 -36.20 -2.13
C CYS A 532 -5.83 -36.02 -3.15
N HIS A 533 -6.52 -34.91 -3.09
CA HIS A 533 -7.49 -34.45 -4.06
C HIS A 533 -7.24 -32.98 -4.39
N ASP A 534 -7.58 -32.57 -5.62
CA ASP A 534 -7.42 -31.18 -6.06
C ASP A 534 -8.39 -30.24 -5.31
N ALA A 535 -8.18 -28.94 -5.44
CA ALA A 535 -8.94 -27.92 -4.75
C ALA A 535 -10.45 -28.07 -4.99
N PRO A 536 -11.29 -28.09 -3.94
CA PRO A 536 -12.73 -28.11 -4.09
C PRO A 536 -13.24 -26.81 -4.78
N ILE A 537 -14.43 -26.86 -5.35
CA ILE A 537 -14.99 -25.76 -6.15
C ILE A 537 -14.91 -24.37 -5.46
N PRO A 538 -15.23 -24.21 -4.16
CA PRO A 538 -15.12 -22.90 -3.50
C PRO A 538 -13.67 -22.36 -3.42
N MET A 539 -12.67 -23.24 -3.44
CA MET A 539 -11.26 -22.84 -3.52
C MET A 539 -10.80 -22.63 -4.97
N ALA A 540 -11.34 -23.38 -5.92
CA ALA A 540 -10.98 -23.29 -7.33
C ALA A 540 -11.42 -21.98 -8.00
N ILE A 541 -12.61 -21.47 -7.67
CA ILE A 541 -13.15 -20.22 -8.25
C ILE A 541 -12.22 -19.01 -8.01
N PRO A 542 -11.79 -18.71 -6.78
CA PRO A 542 -10.82 -17.65 -6.54
C PRO A 542 -9.50 -17.81 -7.29
N LEU A 543 -8.99 -19.04 -7.39
CA LEU A 543 -7.76 -19.31 -8.12
C LEU A 543 -7.89 -18.99 -9.60
N ILE A 544 -8.98 -19.40 -10.25
CA ILE A 544 -9.25 -19.14 -11.67
C ILE A 544 -9.39 -17.63 -11.91
N LEU A 545 -10.12 -16.90 -11.06
CA LEU A 545 -10.31 -15.46 -11.20
C LEU A 545 -8.99 -14.69 -11.03
N LEU A 546 -8.14 -15.09 -10.09
CA LEU A 546 -6.81 -14.51 -9.92
C LEU A 546 -5.87 -14.83 -11.08
N ALA A 547 -5.98 -16.04 -11.65
CA ALA A 547 -5.20 -16.41 -12.84
C ALA A 547 -5.60 -15.56 -14.06
N LEU A 548 -6.90 -15.34 -14.29
CA LEU A 548 -7.37 -14.42 -15.32
C LEU A 548 -6.85 -12.99 -15.07
N GLY A 549 -6.87 -12.53 -13.81
CA GLY A 549 -6.26 -11.25 -13.44
C GLY A 549 -4.76 -11.20 -13.77
N SER A 550 -4.01 -12.27 -13.47
CA SER A 550 -2.57 -12.36 -13.75
C SER A 550 -2.23 -12.46 -15.25
N LEU A 551 -3.19 -12.74 -16.11
CA LEU A 551 -3.04 -12.72 -17.57
C LEU A 551 -3.36 -11.35 -18.16
N PHE A 552 -4.50 -10.78 -17.82
CA PHE A 552 -5.10 -9.67 -18.57
C PHE A 552 -4.88 -8.29 -17.95
N VAL A 553 -4.79 -8.17 -16.61
CA VAL A 553 -4.74 -6.86 -15.94
C VAL A 553 -3.55 -6.03 -16.37
N GLY A 554 -2.38 -6.62 -16.58
CA GLY A 554 -1.18 -5.91 -17.04
C GLY A 554 -1.31 -5.32 -18.44
N TYR A 555 -2.05 -5.96 -19.32
CA TYR A 555 -2.31 -5.44 -20.66
C TYR A 555 -3.39 -4.35 -20.64
N LEU A 556 -4.48 -4.57 -19.91
CA LEU A 556 -5.62 -3.65 -19.85
C LEU A 556 -5.29 -2.33 -19.13
N ALA A 557 -4.44 -2.39 -18.12
CA ALA A 557 -4.04 -1.25 -17.33
C ALA A 557 -2.65 -0.69 -17.70
N LYS A 558 -2.15 -1.01 -18.90
CA LYS A 558 -0.86 -0.48 -19.38
C LYS A 558 -0.92 1.04 -19.44
N VAL A 559 -0.01 1.66 -18.71
CA VAL A 559 0.13 3.14 -18.60
C VAL A 559 0.90 3.70 -19.77
#